data_05539e1b4ab7687ccdbc5a8c1be77e62
#
_entry.id   05539e1b4ab7687ccdbc5a8c1be77e62
#
_cell.length_a   1.000
_cell.length_b   1.000
_cell.length_c   1.000
_cell.angle_alpha   90.00
_cell.angle_beta   90.00
_cell.angle_gamma   90.00
#
_symmetry.space_group_name_H-M   'P 1'
#
loop_
_entity.id
_entity.type
_entity.pdbx_description
1 polymer ?
#
loop_
_entity_poly.entity_id
_entity_poly.type
_entity_poly.pdbx_seq_one_letter_code
_entity_poly.pdbx_strand_id
1 'polypeptide(L)'
;MSSPLMNSIVDDSGIPRLPVDTETIKYNDWSIQYTKSHILKSICTNENKCKLAEADCCELCFYNYSLELPSLPDMVFPRNSLTLTHSSGAVLEFNAMEALKRVVNGKLDIKVACAEEWKETRPAECTEVKTKPFDWTFSTDYQGSPNDKIKIEPTDLKIDITKLMKREAIIFYQDITLFEDELHDNGIAVCSVKIRVMPSGFFILLRYFLRVDNVMVKIVDTRFHLEAGLKYILKEFTFREAKVDELKHLPPSLLINPSELEKHVPMKKQTREKLTFCE
;
A
#
# COMPACT_ATOMS: atom_id res chain seq x y z
N MET A 1 -13.35 38.88 -4.65
CA MET A 1 -12.56 37.91 -5.43
C MET A 1 -13.31 36.60 -5.38
N SER A 2 -14.04 36.29 -6.44
CA SER A 2 -14.87 35.09 -6.56
C SER A 2 -13.99 33.90 -6.90
N SER A 3 -14.05 32.85 -6.05
CA SER A 3 -13.44 31.53 -6.30
C SER A 3 -13.94 30.98 -7.65
N PRO A 4 -13.07 30.39 -8.48
CA PRO A 4 -13.51 29.71 -9.69
C PRO A 4 -14.38 28.52 -9.29
N LEU A 5 -15.62 28.49 -9.79
CA LEU A 5 -16.52 27.36 -9.73
C LEU A 5 -15.82 26.15 -10.38
N MET A 6 -15.45 25.15 -9.56
CA MET A 6 -15.06 23.84 -10.07
C MET A 6 -16.22 23.26 -10.87
N ASN A 7 -16.06 23.20 -12.19
CA ASN A 7 -16.96 22.44 -13.05
C ASN A 7 -16.82 20.96 -12.66
N SER A 8 -17.78 20.47 -11.90
CA SER A 8 -17.89 19.04 -11.62
C SER A 8 -18.20 18.34 -12.94
N ILE A 9 -17.23 17.60 -13.47
CA ILE A 9 -17.48 16.70 -14.59
C ILE A 9 -18.34 15.58 -14.04
N VAL A 10 -19.56 15.46 -14.53
CA VAL A 10 -20.51 14.41 -14.15
C VAL A 10 -20.29 13.26 -15.13
N ASP A 11 -20.23 12.02 -14.65
CA ASP A 11 -20.19 10.85 -15.52
C ASP A 11 -21.57 10.55 -16.14
N ASP A 12 -21.64 9.63 -17.09
CA ASP A 12 -22.88 9.27 -17.80
C ASP A 12 -24.00 8.77 -16.87
N SER A 13 -23.70 8.44 -15.61
CA SER A 13 -24.66 8.09 -14.56
C SER A 13 -25.09 9.27 -13.70
N GLY A 14 -24.63 10.49 -14.01
CA GLY A 14 -24.97 11.70 -13.25
C GLY A 14 -24.21 11.86 -11.93
N ILE A 15 -23.18 11.03 -11.68
CA ILE A 15 -22.37 11.08 -10.48
C ILE A 15 -21.21 12.06 -10.67
N PRO A 16 -21.01 13.04 -9.76
CA PRO A 16 -19.88 13.94 -9.82
C PRO A 16 -18.55 13.14 -9.79
N ARG A 17 -17.72 13.32 -10.80
CA ARG A 17 -16.34 12.82 -10.77
C ARG A 17 -15.50 13.80 -9.96
N LEU A 18 -14.90 13.30 -8.89
CA LEU A 18 -13.85 14.05 -8.20
C LEU A 18 -12.65 14.22 -9.14
N PRO A 19 -12.05 15.41 -9.20
CA PRO A 19 -10.87 15.63 -10.03
C PRO A 19 -9.74 14.71 -9.55
N VAL A 20 -9.04 14.10 -10.50
CA VAL A 20 -7.81 13.39 -10.23
C VAL A 20 -6.74 14.43 -9.92
N ASP A 21 -6.11 14.31 -8.74
CA ASP A 21 -5.00 15.16 -8.34
C ASP A 21 -3.69 14.51 -8.79
N THR A 22 -3.04 15.10 -9.79
CA THR A 22 -1.78 14.63 -10.35
C THR A 22 -0.80 15.77 -10.46
N GLU A 23 0.38 15.59 -9.91
CA GLU A 23 1.47 16.56 -10.03
C GLU A 23 2.79 15.84 -10.32
N THR A 24 3.66 16.49 -11.06
CA THR A 24 5.01 16.01 -11.37
C THR A 24 6.01 17.08 -10.98
N ILE A 25 6.98 16.71 -10.16
CA ILE A 25 8.12 17.56 -9.83
C ILE A 25 9.42 16.98 -10.38
N LYS A 26 10.39 17.85 -10.58
CA LYS A 26 11.76 17.46 -10.91
C LYS A 26 12.67 17.67 -9.71
N TYR A 27 13.45 16.65 -9.39
CA TYR A 27 14.49 16.71 -8.37
C TYR A 27 15.79 16.10 -8.92
N ASN A 28 16.77 16.94 -9.24
CA ASN A 28 17.97 16.53 -9.98
C ASN A 28 17.60 15.74 -11.25
N ASP A 29 18.15 14.52 -11.41
CA ASP A 29 17.86 13.64 -12.55
C ASP A 29 16.57 12.81 -12.39
N TRP A 30 15.79 13.06 -11.34
CA TRP A 30 14.54 12.36 -11.05
C TRP A 30 13.31 13.19 -11.44
N SER A 31 12.37 12.56 -12.09
CA SER A 31 10.99 13.02 -12.24
C SER A 31 10.13 12.24 -11.24
N ILE A 32 9.49 12.93 -10.33
CA ILE A 32 8.65 12.35 -9.28
C ILE A 32 7.21 12.76 -9.56
N GLN A 33 6.37 11.79 -9.84
CA GLN A 33 4.96 11.98 -10.14
C GLN A 33 4.11 11.25 -9.11
N TYR A 34 3.06 11.91 -8.62
CA TYR A 34 2.01 11.23 -7.88
C TYR A 34 0.67 11.40 -8.57
N THR A 35 -0.23 10.48 -8.28
CA THR A 35 -1.63 10.55 -8.66
C THR A 35 -2.47 10.15 -7.46
N LYS A 36 -3.49 10.95 -7.13
CA LYS A 36 -4.53 10.64 -6.16
C LYS A 36 -5.89 10.69 -6.84
N SER A 37 -6.68 9.69 -6.58
CA SER A 37 -7.98 9.50 -7.21
C SER A 37 -8.98 8.96 -6.17
N HIS A 38 -10.16 8.66 -6.63
CA HIS A 38 -11.25 8.15 -5.82
C HIS A 38 -11.15 6.63 -5.60
N ILE A 39 -11.94 6.16 -4.65
CA ILE A 39 -12.10 4.74 -4.30
C ILE A 39 -12.69 3.98 -5.51
N LEU A 40 -12.27 2.74 -5.67
CA LEU A 40 -12.82 1.81 -6.64
C LEU A 40 -14.34 1.65 -6.43
N LYS A 41 -15.11 1.75 -7.52
CA LYS A 41 -16.56 1.54 -7.44
C LYS A 41 -16.87 0.10 -7.01
N SER A 42 -17.80 -0.09 -6.09
CA SER A 42 -18.23 -1.40 -5.59
C SER A 42 -19.18 -2.15 -6.55
N ILE A 43 -19.62 -1.51 -7.62
CA ILE A 43 -20.59 -2.07 -8.57
C ILE A 43 -19.98 -2.06 -9.98
N CYS A 44 -20.17 -3.17 -10.70
CA CYS A 44 -19.79 -3.25 -12.11
C CYS A 44 -20.61 -2.24 -12.95
N THR A 45 -19.93 -1.38 -13.70
CA THR A 45 -20.58 -0.39 -14.54
C THR A 45 -21.18 -0.96 -15.83
N ASN A 46 -20.86 -2.21 -16.18
CA ASN A 46 -21.30 -2.88 -17.40
C ASN A 46 -22.29 -4.04 -17.09
N GLU A 47 -23.16 -3.88 -16.11
CA GLU A 47 -24.21 -4.85 -15.74
C GLU A 47 -23.69 -6.31 -15.58
N ASN A 48 -22.49 -6.48 -15.02
CA ASN A 48 -21.80 -7.77 -14.87
C ASN A 48 -21.46 -8.48 -16.20
N LYS A 49 -21.38 -7.75 -17.31
CA LYS A 49 -21.02 -8.31 -18.63
C LYS A 49 -19.53 -8.17 -18.98
N CYS A 50 -18.72 -7.62 -18.06
CA CYS A 50 -17.27 -7.46 -18.30
C CYS A 50 -16.57 -8.81 -18.49
N LYS A 51 -15.66 -8.87 -19.48
CA LYS A 51 -14.71 -9.96 -19.67
C LYS A 51 -13.30 -9.40 -19.63
N LEU A 52 -12.37 -10.14 -19.06
CA LEU A 52 -10.99 -9.68 -18.83
C LEU A 52 -10.26 -9.24 -20.12
N ALA A 53 -10.58 -9.84 -21.26
CA ALA A 53 -9.94 -9.56 -22.55
C ALA A 53 -10.58 -8.40 -23.32
N GLU A 54 -11.64 -7.78 -22.83
CA GLU A 54 -12.36 -6.72 -23.53
C GLU A 54 -11.83 -5.36 -23.10
N ALA A 55 -11.65 -4.45 -24.07
CA ALA A 55 -11.19 -3.08 -23.84
C ALA A 55 -12.11 -2.27 -22.90
N ASP A 56 -13.38 -2.68 -22.79
CA ASP A 56 -14.42 -2.02 -22.00
C ASP A 56 -14.61 -2.64 -20.60
N CYS A 57 -13.68 -3.45 -20.12
CA CYS A 57 -13.74 -4.01 -18.78
C CYS A 57 -13.65 -2.90 -17.73
N CYS A 58 -14.63 -2.81 -16.83
CA CYS A 58 -14.60 -1.81 -15.76
C CYS A 58 -13.49 -2.11 -14.73
N GLU A 59 -13.03 -1.07 -14.03
CA GLU A 59 -11.93 -1.20 -13.05
C GLU A 59 -12.20 -2.28 -11.99
N LEU A 60 -13.43 -2.38 -11.48
CA LEU A 60 -13.79 -3.41 -10.49
C LEU A 60 -13.57 -4.83 -11.03
N CYS A 61 -14.12 -5.13 -12.22
CA CYS A 61 -13.97 -6.44 -12.82
C CYS A 61 -12.52 -6.73 -13.19
N PHE A 62 -11.78 -5.72 -13.67
CA PHE A 62 -10.35 -5.86 -13.94
C PHE A 62 -9.56 -6.23 -12.66
N TYR A 63 -9.83 -5.58 -11.53
CA TYR A 63 -9.20 -5.91 -10.26
C TYR A 63 -9.57 -7.32 -9.79
N ASN A 64 -10.86 -7.67 -9.80
CA ASN A 64 -11.33 -9.01 -9.40
C ASN A 64 -10.70 -10.13 -10.24
N TYR A 65 -10.60 -9.95 -11.55
CA TYR A 65 -10.00 -10.96 -12.43
C TYR A 65 -8.48 -11.03 -12.31
N SER A 66 -7.81 -9.88 -12.08
CA SER A 66 -6.33 -9.83 -12.05
C SER A 66 -5.75 -10.30 -10.74
N LEU A 67 -6.50 -10.21 -9.63
CA LEU A 67 -5.99 -10.50 -8.29
C LEU A 67 -6.31 -11.90 -7.78
N GLU A 68 -7.32 -12.56 -8.36
CA GLU A 68 -7.79 -13.89 -7.89
C GLU A 68 -8.10 -13.92 -6.37
N LEU A 69 -8.39 -12.77 -5.77
CA LEU A 69 -8.78 -12.66 -4.36
C LEU A 69 -10.28 -12.93 -4.22
N PRO A 70 -10.73 -13.62 -3.14
CA PRO A 70 -12.15 -13.86 -2.88
C PRO A 70 -12.96 -12.58 -2.65
N SER A 71 -12.32 -11.54 -2.12
CA SER A 71 -12.86 -10.18 -1.97
C SER A 71 -11.73 -9.15 -2.12
N LEU A 72 -12.10 -7.93 -2.45
CA LEU A 72 -11.19 -6.79 -2.40
C LEU A 72 -11.33 -6.07 -1.05
N PRO A 73 -10.32 -5.29 -0.62
CA PRO A 73 -10.47 -4.38 0.51
C PRO A 73 -11.63 -3.40 0.31
N ASP A 74 -12.23 -2.92 1.41
CA ASP A 74 -13.35 -1.96 1.40
C ASP A 74 -13.04 -0.71 0.57
N MET A 75 -11.80 -0.22 0.67
CA MET A 75 -11.33 0.96 -0.04
C MET A 75 -10.06 0.65 -0.83
N VAL A 76 -10.18 0.40 -2.12
CA VAL A 76 -9.07 0.31 -3.06
C VAL A 76 -9.00 1.61 -3.86
N PHE A 77 -7.80 2.18 -3.99
CA PHE A 77 -7.56 3.38 -4.78
C PHE A 77 -6.82 3.01 -6.08
N PRO A 78 -7.51 2.60 -7.14
CA PRO A 78 -6.92 1.92 -8.29
C PRO A 78 -5.94 2.77 -9.09
N ARG A 79 -6.11 4.10 -9.05
CA ARG A 79 -5.27 5.06 -9.77
C ARG A 79 -4.29 5.80 -8.88
N ASN A 80 -4.33 5.56 -7.55
CA ASN A 80 -3.35 6.13 -6.65
C ASN A 80 -1.99 5.52 -6.94
N SER A 81 -1.01 6.38 -7.20
CA SER A 81 0.36 5.94 -7.49
C SER A 81 1.39 6.98 -7.10
N LEU A 82 2.58 6.50 -6.82
CA LEU A 82 3.81 7.28 -6.75
C LEU A 82 4.82 6.65 -7.71
N THR A 83 5.31 7.42 -8.66
CA THR A 83 6.27 6.96 -9.67
C THR A 83 7.49 7.87 -9.68
N LEU A 84 8.65 7.29 -9.51
CA LEU A 84 9.93 7.97 -9.62
C LEU A 84 10.66 7.46 -10.86
N THR A 85 10.98 8.35 -11.78
CA THR A 85 11.69 8.05 -13.03
C THR A 85 13.01 8.81 -13.06
N HIS A 86 14.12 8.07 -13.15
CA HIS A 86 15.45 8.64 -13.34
C HIS A 86 15.74 8.90 -14.82
N SER A 87 16.62 9.85 -15.13
CA SER A 87 17.02 10.19 -16.51
C SER A 87 17.61 9.01 -17.29
N SER A 88 18.21 8.01 -16.62
CA SER A 88 18.66 6.74 -17.24
C SER A 88 17.50 5.81 -17.65
N GLY A 89 16.25 6.15 -17.29
CA GLY A 89 15.07 5.33 -17.49
C GLY A 89 14.83 4.27 -16.39
N ALA A 90 15.57 4.31 -15.28
CA ALA A 90 15.26 3.55 -14.09
C ALA A 90 13.94 4.08 -13.48
N VAL A 91 13.03 3.17 -13.12
CA VAL A 91 11.70 3.50 -12.58
C VAL A 91 11.47 2.74 -11.29
N LEU A 92 10.97 3.44 -10.29
CA LEU A 92 10.44 2.85 -9.06
C LEU A 92 8.99 3.32 -8.89
N GLU A 93 8.06 2.38 -8.85
CA GLU A 93 6.63 2.65 -8.79
C GLU A 93 5.99 2.02 -7.55
N PHE A 94 4.91 2.67 -7.08
CA PHE A 94 4.06 2.22 -5.99
C PHE A 94 2.60 2.38 -6.40
N ASN A 95 1.83 1.28 -6.41
CA ASN A 95 0.41 1.28 -6.74
C ASN A 95 -0.37 0.18 -6.02
N ALA A 96 -1.70 0.29 -6.00
CA ALA A 96 -2.57 -0.64 -5.29
C ALA A 96 -2.57 -2.05 -5.90
N MET A 97 -2.57 -2.17 -7.22
CA MET A 97 -2.61 -3.45 -7.93
C MET A 97 -1.41 -4.33 -7.54
N GLU A 98 -0.20 -3.77 -7.60
CA GLU A 98 1.01 -4.51 -7.25
C GLU A 98 1.08 -4.85 -5.76
N ALA A 99 0.54 -3.98 -4.88
CA ALA A 99 0.44 -4.25 -3.46
C ALA A 99 -0.52 -5.42 -3.16
N LEU A 100 -1.68 -5.46 -3.83
CA LEU A 100 -2.69 -6.50 -3.65
C LEU A 100 -2.29 -7.85 -4.29
N LYS A 101 -1.54 -7.85 -5.39
CA LYS A 101 -0.95 -9.07 -5.95
C LYS A 101 0.00 -9.78 -4.98
N ARG A 102 0.54 -9.05 -4.01
CA ARG A 102 1.44 -9.56 -2.97
C ARG A 102 0.72 -9.97 -1.68
N VAL A 103 -0.60 -9.94 -1.64
CA VAL A 103 -1.36 -10.50 -0.52
C VAL A 103 -1.12 -11.98 -0.46
N VAL A 104 -0.61 -12.47 0.67
CA VAL A 104 -0.20 -13.87 0.82
C VAL A 104 -1.43 -14.77 0.90
N ASN A 105 -1.68 -15.51 -0.16
CA ASN A 105 -2.72 -16.54 -0.18
C ASN A 105 -2.23 -17.78 0.59
N GLY A 106 -2.80 -18.04 1.76
CA GLY A 106 -2.86 -19.40 2.31
C GLY A 106 -1.70 -19.89 3.15
N LYS A 107 -0.82 -19.03 3.70
CA LYS A 107 0.19 -19.44 4.70
C LYS A 107 -0.01 -18.81 6.09
N LEU A 108 -1.19 -18.28 6.36
CA LEU A 108 -1.48 -17.79 7.70
C LEU A 108 -2.10 -18.91 8.53
N ASP A 109 -1.54 -19.15 9.71
CA ASP A 109 -2.09 -20.01 10.75
C ASP A 109 -3.40 -19.46 11.38
N ILE A 110 -3.94 -18.40 10.82
CA ILE A 110 -5.29 -17.93 11.16
C ILE A 110 -6.28 -18.75 10.34
N LYS A 111 -6.53 -19.97 10.78
CA LYS A 111 -7.73 -20.70 10.39
C LYS A 111 -8.91 -19.87 10.89
N VAL A 112 -9.68 -19.29 9.97
CA VAL A 112 -11.04 -18.89 10.28
C VAL A 112 -11.75 -20.18 10.66
N ALA A 113 -11.90 -20.43 11.97
CA ALA A 113 -12.74 -21.47 12.45
C ALA A 113 -14.16 -21.07 12.06
N CYS A 114 -14.67 -21.61 10.93
CA CYS A 114 -16.12 -21.66 10.73
C CYS A 114 -16.64 -22.40 11.95
N ALA A 115 -17.41 -21.69 12.81
CA ALA A 115 -18.04 -22.32 13.96
C ALA A 115 -18.79 -23.55 13.47
N GLU A 116 -18.66 -24.68 14.17
CA GLU A 116 -19.34 -25.92 13.77
C GLU A 116 -20.83 -25.70 13.63
N GLU A 117 -21.42 -24.87 14.48
CA GLU A 117 -22.81 -24.38 14.42
C GLU A 117 -23.16 -23.75 13.07
N TRP A 118 -22.21 -23.08 12.41
CA TRP A 118 -22.42 -22.48 11.09
C TRP A 118 -22.40 -23.54 9.97
N LYS A 119 -21.68 -24.66 10.15
CA LYS A 119 -21.67 -25.78 9.22
C LYS A 119 -22.94 -26.61 9.32
N GLU A 120 -23.49 -26.77 10.53
CA GLU A 120 -24.69 -27.56 10.78
C GLU A 120 -25.97 -26.93 10.22
N THR A 121 -25.98 -25.61 10.04
CA THR A 121 -27.16 -24.86 9.53
C THR A 121 -27.23 -24.74 8.02
N ARG A 122 -26.26 -25.28 7.26
CA ARG A 122 -26.22 -25.16 5.79
C ARG A 122 -26.27 -26.51 5.07
N PRO A 123 -26.98 -26.58 3.91
CA PRO A 123 -27.01 -27.81 3.09
C PRO A 123 -25.61 -28.25 2.70
N ALA A 124 -25.39 -29.57 2.64
CA ALA A 124 -24.11 -30.19 2.31
C ALA A 124 -23.47 -29.68 0.99
N GLU A 125 -24.30 -29.22 0.06
CA GLU A 125 -23.88 -28.61 -1.21
C GLU A 125 -23.09 -27.30 -1.06
N CYS A 126 -23.25 -26.58 0.06
CA CYS A 126 -22.48 -25.38 0.38
C CYS A 126 -21.13 -25.68 1.06
N THR A 127 -20.92 -26.90 1.55
CA THR A 127 -19.69 -27.30 2.25
C THR A 127 -18.59 -27.81 1.30
N GLU A 128 -18.90 -28.08 0.04
CA GLU A 128 -17.92 -28.49 -0.98
C GLU A 128 -17.26 -27.33 -1.72
N VAL A 129 -17.66 -26.09 -1.49
CA VAL A 129 -16.91 -24.93 -1.98
C VAL A 129 -15.56 -24.97 -1.27
N LYS A 130 -14.52 -25.43 -1.98
CA LYS A 130 -13.13 -25.29 -1.55
C LYS A 130 -12.85 -23.79 -1.39
N THR A 131 -13.12 -23.27 -0.20
CA THR A 131 -12.69 -21.92 0.17
C THR A 131 -11.16 -21.96 0.13
N LYS A 132 -10.58 -21.36 -0.90
CA LYS A 132 -9.13 -21.11 -0.90
C LYS A 132 -8.82 -20.34 0.39
N PRO A 133 -7.87 -20.78 1.22
CA PRO A 133 -7.48 -20.03 2.40
C PRO A 133 -7.04 -18.63 1.94
N PHE A 134 -7.67 -17.63 2.48
CA PHE A 134 -7.49 -16.23 2.10
C PHE A 134 -7.09 -15.42 3.33
N ASP A 135 -6.12 -14.55 3.18
CA ASP A 135 -5.77 -13.59 4.22
C ASP A 135 -6.74 -12.40 4.17
N TRP A 136 -7.82 -12.51 4.92
CA TRP A 136 -8.84 -11.48 5.05
C TRP A 136 -8.32 -10.15 5.63
N THR A 137 -7.07 -10.14 6.16
CA THR A 137 -6.41 -8.93 6.63
C THR A 137 -5.64 -8.21 5.52
N PHE A 138 -5.61 -8.77 4.30
CA PHE A 138 -4.86 -8.26 3.15
C PHE A 138 -3.38 -7.99 3.45
N SER A 139 -2.77 -8.81 4.33
CA SER A 139 -1.34 -8.68 4.65
C SER A 139 -0.49 -8.83 3.40
N THR A 140 0.33 -7.82 3.12
CA THR A 140 1.17 -7.76 1.93
C THR A 140 2.64 -7.62 2.29
N ASP A 141 3.51 -8.26 1.52
CA ASP A 141 4.97 -8.10 1.58
C ASP A 141 5.50 -7.15 0.49
N TYR A 142 4.61 -6.35 -0.09
CA TYR A 142 4.93 -5.40 -1.15
C TYR A 142 6.03 -4.44 -0.72
N GLN A 143 7.02 -4.26 -1.57
CA GLN A 143 8.20 -3.44 -1.30
C GLN A 143 8.50 -2.46 -2.45
N GLY A 144 7.45 -2.02 -3.20
CA GLY A 144 7.62 -1.21 -4.40
C GLY A 144 7.94 -2.06 -5.64
N SER A 145 7.78 -1.47 -6.81
CA SER A 145 7.97 -2.10 -8.13
C SER A 145 9.10 -1.40 -8.89
N PRO A 146 10.36 -1.82 -8.70
CA PRO A 146 11.48 -1.37 -9.52
C PRO A 146 11.40 -2.02 -10.91
N ASN A 147 11.79 -1.28 -11.96
CA ASN A 147 11.96 -1.87 -13.29
C ASN A 147 13.32 -2.60 -13.43
N ASP A 148 13.56 -3.22 -14.57
CA ASP A 148 14.74 -3.99 -14.92
C ASP A 148 16.05 -3.17 -14.99
N LYS A 149 15.96 -1.84 -15.08
CA LYS A 149 17.12 -0.93 -15.04
C LYS A 149 17.61 -0.63 -13.63
N ILE A 150 16.93 -1.09 -12.61
CA ILE A 150 17.36 -0.99 -11.21
C ILE A 150 17.97 -2.31 -10.78
N LYS A 151 19.28 -2.31 -10.52
CA LYS A 151 19.98 -3.45 -9.93
C LYS A 151 19.84 -3.40 -8.41
N ILE A 152 19.43 -4.51 -7.81
CA ILE A 152 19.22 -4.64 -6.36
C ILE A 152 20.29 -5.58 -5.80
N GLU A 153 21.02 -5.12 -4.80
CA GLU A 153 22.08 -5.88 -4.15
C GLU A 153 21.95 -5.77 -2.62
N PRO A 154 22.14 -6.86 -1.86
CA PRO A 154 22.24 -6.78 -0.41
C PRO A 154 23.35 -5.82 0.04
N THR A 155 23.15 -5.14 1.18
CA THR A 155 24.13 -4.21 1.73
C THR A 155 24.07 -4.13 3.24
N ASP A 156 25.20 -3.80 3.88
CA ASP A 156 25.26 -3.47 5.31
C ASP A 156 25.04 -1.97 5.59
N LEU A 157 24.99 -1.16 4.53
CA LEU A 157 24.72 0.28 4.66
C LEU A 157 23.34 0.50 5.26
N LYS A 158 23.23 1.51 6.12
CA LYS A 158 21.99 1.89 6.81
C LYS A 158 21.55 3.27 6.37
N ILE A 159 20.25 3.48 6.36
CA ILE A 159 19.69 4.82 6.25
C ILE A 159 20.06 5.61 7.50
N ASP A 160 20.71 6.75 7.33
CA ASP A 160 21.12 7.62 8.44
C ASP A 160 19.92 8.43 8.94
N ILE A 161 19.26 7.89 9.97
CA ILE A 161 18.10 8.54 10.61
C ILE A 161 18.49 9.89 11.21
N THR A 162 19.72 10.06 11.69
CA THR A 162 20.18 11.33 12.28
C THR A 162 20.22 12.44 11.23
N LYS A 163 20.66 12.12 10.00
CA LYS A 163 20.57 13.06 8.87
C LYS A 163 19.12 13.40 8.53
N LEU A 164 18.23 12.39 8.49
CA LEU A 164 16.80 12.59 8.18
C LEU A 164 16.05 13.40 9.23
N MET A 165 16.53 13.43 10.48
CA MET A 165 15.96 14.24 11.57
C MET A 165 16.40 15.70 11.54
N LYS A 166 17.40 16.07 10.75
CA LYS A 166 17.79 17.46 10.57
C LYS A 166 16.63 18.26 9.98
N ARG A 167 16.41 19.47 10.52
CA ARG A 167 15.39 20.37 9.98
C ARG A 167 15.89 20.96 8.67
N GLU A 168 15.22 20.58 7.60
CA GLU A 168 15.42 21.10 6.25
C GLU A 168 14.09 21.59 5.68
N ALA A 169 14.16 22.43 4.64
CA ALA A 169 12.99 22.79 3.88
C ALA A 169 12.42 21.56 3.17
N ILE A 170 11.13 21.32 3.33
CA ILE A 170 10.43 20.29 2.56
C ILE A 170 10.02 20.91 1.23
N ILE A 171 10.63 20.47 0.14
CA ILE A 171 10.34 20.94 -1.22
C ILE A 171 9.03 20.33 -1.72
N PHE A 172 8.80 19.05 -1.35
CA PHE A 172 7.61 18.32 -1.77
C PHE A 172 7.27 17.23 -0.73
N TYR A 173 5.98 17.05 -0.48
CA TYR A 173 5.46 16.01 0.40
C TYR A 173 4.15 15.46 -0.13
N GLN A 174 4.04 14.13 -0.16
CA GLN A 174 2.78 13.45 -0.44
C GLN A 174 2.60 12.23 0.47
N ASP A 175 1.35 11.98 0.80
CA ASP A 175 0.86 10.79 1.53
C ASP A 175 -0.26 10.17 0.69
N ILE A 176 -0.05 8.94 0.22
CA ILE A 176 -0.88 8.29 -0.79
C ILE A 176 -1.33 6.94 -0.26
N THR A 177 -2.61 6.79 0.01
CA THR A 177 -3.22 5.51 0.37
C THR A 177 -3.40 4.67 -0.88
N LEU A 178 -2.98 3.41 -0.84
CA LEU A 178 -3.14 2.44 -1.92
C LEU A 178 -4.40 1.61 -1.70
N PHE A 179 -4.59 1.09 -0.50
CA PHE A 179 -5.83 0.45 -0.06
C PHE A 179 -5.99 0.54 1.45
N GLU A 180 -7.23 0.39 1.90
CA GLU A 180 -7.62 0.36 3.31
C GLU A 180 -8.81 -0.58 3.49
N ASP A 181 -8.89 -1.25 4.64
CA ASP A 181 -9.97 -2.15 5.02
C ASP A 181 -10.26 -2.02 6.52
N GLU A 182 -11.51 -1.91 6.88
CA GLU A 182 -11.96 -1.80 8.29
C GLU A 182 -12.15 -3.16 8.98
N LEU A 183 -11.81 -4.25 8.28
CA LEU A 183 -11.87 -5.61 8.81
C LEU A 183 -13.22 -5.96 9.45
N HIS A 184 -14.32 -5.52 8.82
CA HIS A 184 -15.68 -5.66 9.34
C HIS A 184 -15.82 -5.12 10.78
N ASP A 185 -15.35 -3.91 11.04
CA ASP A 185 -15.34 -3.23 12.35
C ASP A 185 -14.46 -3.93 13.43
N ASN A 186 -13.58 -4.84 13.03
CA ASN A 186 -12.69 -5.53 13.96
C ASN A 186 -11.23 -5.01 13.93
N GLY A 187 -11.01 -3.85 13.33
CA GLY A 187 -9.67 -3.29 13.25
C GLY A 187 -9.44 -2.45 12.00
N ILE A 188 -8.21 -2.41 11.53
CA ILE A 188 -7.83 -1.67 10.33
C ILE A 188 -6.64 -2.31 9.64
N ALA A 189 -6.68 -2.38 8.32
CA ALA A 189 -5.56 -2.73 7.46
C ALA A 189 -5.33 -1.60 6.45
N VAL A 190 -4.14 -0.97 6.44
CA VAL A 190 -3.83 0.15 5.55
C VAL A 190 -2.50 -0.05 4.86
N CYS A 191 -2.48 0.09 3.54
CA CYS A 191 -1.26 0.19 2.77
C CYS A 191 -1.13 1.60 2.19
N SER A 192 -0.06 2.30 2.52
CA SER A 192 0.17 3.67 2.05
C SER A 192 1.64 3.93 1.73
N VAL A 193 1.90 4.89 0.86
CA VAL A 193 3.23 5.38 0.54
C VAL A 193 3.33 6.87 0.78
N LYS A 194 4.38 7.28 1.49
CA LYS A 194 4.69 8.69 1.78
C LYS A 194 6.02 9.03 1.16
N ILE A 195 6.10 10.20 0.55
CA ILE A 195 7.36 10.75 0.05
C ILE A 195 7.60 12.14 0.65
N ARG A 196 8.86 12.39 0.97
CA ARG A 196 9.37 13.71 1.35
C ARG A 196 10.62 14.00 0.53
N VAL A 197 10.63 15.11 -0.19
CA VAL A 197 11.77 15.62 -0.96
C VAL A 197 12.33 16.83 -0.27
N MET A 198 13.64 16.85 -0.07
CA MET A 198 14.41 17.88 0.62
C MET A 198 15.64 18.24 -0.22
N PRO A 199 16.32 19.37 0.05
CA PRO A 199 17.58 19.71 -0.63
C PRO A 199 18.64 18.61 -0.54
N SER A 200 18.69 17.87 0.58
CA SER A 200 19.67 16.80 0.82
C SER A 200 19.31 15.46 0.18
N GLY A 201 18.10 15.28 -0.35
CA GLY A 201 17.65 14.02 -0.92
C GLY A 201 16.15 13.81 -0.87
N PHE A 202 15.72 12.59 -1.13
CA PHE A 202 14.34 12.20 -0.86
C PHE A 202 14.26 10.97 0.06
N PHE A 203 13.17 10.89 0.80
CA PHE A 203 12.84 9.75 1.64
C PHE A 203 11.44 9.27 1.32
N ILE A 204 11.29 7.95 1.14
CA ILE A 204 10.01 7.28 0.91
C ILE A 204 9.78 6.27 2.02
N LEU A 205 8.56 6.23 2.54
CA LEU A 205 8.06 5.20 3.45
C LEU A 205 6.84 4.53 2.82
N LEU A 206 7.01 3.30 2.37
CA LEU A 206 5.89 2.41 2.06
C LEU A 206 5.58 1.63 3.34
N ARG A 207 4.35 1.72 3.83
CA ARG A 207 3.90 1.07 5.06
C ARG A 207 2.64 0.28 4.81
N TYR A 208 2.65 -0.97 5.24
CA TYR A 208 1.44 -1.72 5.55
C TYR A 208 1.29 -1.79 7.06
N PHE A 209 0.16 -1.31 7.55
CA PHE A 209 -0.23 -1.34 8.96
C PHE A 209 -1.48 -2.18 9.14
N LEU A 210 -1.42 -3.13 10.07
CA LEU A 210 -2.55 -3.96 10.50
C LEU A 210 -2.73 -3.81 12.00
N ARG A 211 -3.96 -3.57 12.41
CA ARG A 211 -4.43 -3.77 13.77
C ARG A 211 -5.71 -4.59 13.72
N VAL A 212 -5.67 -5.80 14.28
CA VAL A 212 -6.86 -6.58 14.59
C VAL A 212 -7.16 -6.39 16.07
N ASP A 213 -8.31 -5.81 16.38
CA ASP A 213 -8.65 -5.37 17.71
C ASP A 213 -8.64 -6.54 18.70
N ASN A 214 -7.97 -6.34 19.84
CA ASN A 214 -7.71 -7.32 20.90
C ASN A 214 -6.91 -8.56 20.46
N VAL A 215 -6.41 -8.63 19.22
CA VAL A 215 -5.68 -9.79 18.69
C VAL A 215 -4.21 -9.45 18.44
N MET A 216 -3.93 -8.63 17.44
CA MET A 216 -2.56 -8.41 16.97
C MET A 216 -2.36 -7.09 16.25
N VAL A 217 -1.09 -6.70 16.19
CA VAL A 217 -0.61 -5.58 15.38
C VAL A 217 0.54 -6.06 14.48
N LYS A 218 0.53 -5.65 13.21
CA LYS A 218 1.65 -5.81 12.27
C LYS A 218 2.04 -4.46 11.69
N ILE A 219 3.34 -4.24 11.54
CA ILE A 219 3.90 -3.08 10.85
C ILE A 219 4.95 -3.59 9.88
N VAL A 220 4.69 -3.40 8.59
CA VAL A 220 5.61 -3.73 7.51
C VAL A 220 6.04 -2.44 6.86
N ASP A 221 7.30 -2.06 7.04
CA ASP A 221 7.85 -0.84 6.48
C ASP A 221 8.91 -1.15 5.44
N THR A 222 8.82 -0.49 4.30
CA THR A 222 9.93 -0.38 3.35
C THR A 222 10.31 1.09 3.22
N ARG A 223 11.52 1.42 3.61
CA ARG A 223 12.08 2.78 3.56
C ARG A 223 13.06 2.87 2.42
N PHE A 224 12.97 3.95 1.64
CA PHE A 224 13.91 4.27 0.58
C PHE A 224 14.52 5.64 0.85
N HIS A 225 15.81 5.76 0.69
CA HIS A 225 16.50 7.02 0.86
C HIS A 225 17.54 7.22 -0.24
N LEU A 226 17.39 8.28 -1.00
CA LEU A 226 18.42 8.83 -1.88
C LEU A 226 19.03 10.06 -1.20
N GLU A 227 20.33 10.02 -0.94
CA GLU A 227 21.09 11.21 -0.53
C GLU A 227 21.59 11.95 -1.79
N ALA A 228 21.48 13.27 -1.82
CA ALA A 228 21.93 14.08 -2.96
C ALA A 228 23.38 13.81 -3.32
N GLY A 229 23.65 13.63 -4.60
CA GLY A 229 24.98 13.30 -5.14
C GLY A 229 25.33 11.82 -5.13
N LEU A 230 24.51 10.94 -4.52
CA LEU A 230 24.68 9.50 -4.62
C LEU A 230 23.95 8.92 -5.83
N LYS A 231 24.56 7.91 -6.47
CA LYS A 231 24.00 7.20 -7.63
C LYS A 231 23.30 5.90 -7.24
N TYR A 232 22.77 5.84 -6.03
CA TYR A 232 22.02 4.69 -5.54
C TYR A 232 21.01 5.11 -4.47
N ILE A 233 19.97 4.30 -4.32
CA ILE A 233 18.98 4.41 -3.26
C ILE A 233 19.27 3.32 -2.22
N LEU A 234 19.29 3.66 -0.94
CA LEU A 234 19.26 2.67 0.14
C LEU A 234 17.82 2.27 0.41
N LYS A 235 17.57 0.96 0.48
CA LYS A 235 16.28 0.37 0.81
C LYS A 235 16.43 -0.45 2.09
N GLU A 236 15.58 -0.17 3.08
CA GLU A 236 15.46 -0.96 4.30
C GLU A 236 14.05 -1.49 4.43
N PHE A 237 13.92 -2.81 4.55
CA PHE A 237 12.67 -3.49 4.86
C PHE A 237 12.67 -3.94 6.31
N THR A 238 11.56 -3.71 7.02
CA THR A 238 11.35 -4.18 8.39
C THR A 238 9.95 -4.77 8.54
N PHE A 239 9.86 -5.92 9.21
CA PHE A 239 8.61 -6.55 9.61
C PHE A 239 8.55 -6.64 11.13
N ARG A 240 7.49 -6.12 11.71
CA ARG A 240 7.22 -6.11 13.15
C ARG A 240 5.84 -6.68 13.41
N GLU A 241 5.73 -7.46 14.47
CA GLU A 241 4.48 -8.09 14.87
C GLU A 241 4.45 -8.34 16.36
N ALA A 242 3.31 -8.07 16.98
CA ALA A 242 3.04 -8.39 18.38
C ALA A 242 1.56 -8.73 18.59
N LYS A 243 1.26 -9.56 19.59
CA LYS A 243 -0.10 -9.70 20.10
C LYS A 243 -0.48 -8.45 20.91
N VAL A 244 -1.75 -8.04 20.86
CA VAL A 244 -2.23 -6.88 21.63
C VAL A 244 -2.01 -7.09 23.12
N ASP A 245 -2.08 -8.33 23.61
CA ASP A 245 -1.81 -8.67 25.01
C ASP A 245 -0.40 -8.28 25.47
N GLU A 246 0.58 -8.35 24.57
CA GLU A 246 1.96 -7.95 24.86
C GLU A 246 2.13 -6.43 24.95
N LEU A 247 1.17 -5.69 24.39
CA LEU A 247 1.15 -4.23 24.32
C LEU A 247 0.21 -3.56 25.31
N LYS A 248 -0.43 -4.31 26.23
CA LYS A 248 -1.41 -3.78 27.22
C LYS A 248 -0.84 -2.70 28.15
N HIS A 249 0.47 -2.62 28.28
CA HIS A 249 1.14 -1.58 29.06
C HIS A 249 1.17 -0.22 28.36
N LEU A 250 0.82 -0.17 27.07
CA LEU A 250 0.78 1.06 26.27
C LEU A 250 -0.60 1.72 26.34
N PRO A 251 -0.67 3.06 26.31
CA PRO A 251 -1.95 3.74 26.20
C PRO A 251 -2.65 3.41 24.87
N PRO A 252 -3.98 3.24 24.87
CA PRO A 252 -4.73 2.89 23.65
C PRO A 252 -4.48 3.83 22.45
N SER A 253 -4.21 5.11 22.72
CA SER A 253 -3.89 6.09 21.67
C SER A 253 -2.61 5.77 20.88
N LEU A 254 -1.70 4.98 21.42
CA LEU A 254 -0.52 4.52 20.65
C LEU A 254 -0.85 3.43 19.67
N LEU A 255 -1.86 2.60 19.92
CA LEU A 255 -2.26 1.50 19.03
C LEU A 255 -2.82 1.99 17.68
N ILE A 256 -3.20 3.26 17.58
CA ILE A 256 -3.69 3.89 16.35
C ILE A 256 -2.63 4.73 15.63
N ASN A 257 -1.44 4.85 16.21
CA ASN A 257 -0.33 5.61 15.62
C ASN A 257 0.84 4.69 15.28
N PRO A 258 0.89 4.14 14.05
CA PRO A 258 1.91 3.16 13.68
C PRO A 258 3.34 3.69 13.78
N SER A 259 3.58 5.00 13.64
CA SER A 259 4.92 5.58 13.71
C SER A 259 5.48 5.63 15.14
N GLU A 260 4.62 5.83 16.13
CA GLU A 260 5.02 5.71 17.54
C GLU A 260 5.03 4.26 18.00
N LEU A 261 4.02 3.49 17.55
CA LEU A 261 3.85 2.09 17.93
C LEU A 261 5.03 1.22 17.47
N GLU A 262 5.64 1.51 16.31
CA GLU A 262 6.78 0.73 15.79
C GLU A 262 7.95 0.62 16.76
N LYS A 263 8.11 1.58 17.68
CA LYS A 263 9.17 1.58 18.71
C LYS A 263 8.96 0.51 19.77
N HIS A 264 7.72 0.07 19.95
CA HIS A 264 7.29 -0.87 20.99
C HIS A 264 7.00 -2.28 20.45
N VAL A 265 6.80 -2.42 19.14
CA VAL A 265 6.53 -3.71 18.51
C VAL A 265 7.84 -4.41 18.13
N PRO A 266 8.08 -5.66 18.58
CA PRO A 266 9.31 -6.37 18.31
C PRO A 266 9.54 -6.58 16.81
N MET A 267 10.78 -6.37 16.38
CA MET A 267 11.20 -6.61 15.01
C MET A 267 11.38 -8.12 14.78
N LYS A 268 10.71 -8.67 13.79
CA LYS A 268 10.78 -10.09 13.39
C LYS A 268 11.72 -10.31 12.21
N LYS A 269 11.80 -9.34 11.29
CA LYS A 269 12.66 -9.43 10.09
C LYS A 269 13.16 -8.05 9.70
N GLN A 270 14.40 -7.98 9.25
CA GLN A 270 15.00 -6.79 8.63
C GLN A 270 15.91 -7.22 7.47
N THR A 271 15.80 -6.51 6.35
CA THR A 271 16.75 -6.62 5.23
C THR A 271 17.17 -5.24 4.76
N ARG A 272 18.35 -5.15 4.15
CA ARG A 272 18.89 -3.93 3.57
C ARG A 272 19.40 -4.20 2.18
N GLU A 273 19.08 -3.33 1.28
CA GLU A 273 19.42 -3.44 -0.13
C GLU A 273 19.88 -2.08 -0.66
N LYS A 274 20.77 -2.14 -1.63
CA LYS A 274 21.23 -1.00 -2.39
C LYS A 274 20.67 -1.11 -3.81
N LEU A 275 19.92 -0.10 -4.23
CA LEU A 275 19.33 0.02 -5.55
C LEU A 275 20.24 0.93 -6.39
N THR A 276 20.95 0.36 -7.35
CA THR A 276 21.77 1.11 -8.31
C THR A 276 21.05 1.20 -9.64
N PHE A 277 21.13 2.36 -10.26
CA PHE A 277 20.57 2.62 -11.57
C PHE A 277 21.72 2.91 -12.54
N CYS A 278 21.78 2.14 -13.63
CA CYS A 278 22.79 2.30 -14.65
C CYS A 278 22.56 3.59 -15.44
N GLU A 279 23.64 4.26 -15.78
CA GLU A 279 23.66 5.39 -16.71
C GLU A 279 23.32 4.95 -18.12
#